data_c34d4f084dd929987e9c73a4034e199a
#
_entry.id   c34d4f084dd929987e9c73a4034e199a
#
_cell.length_a   1.000
_cell.length_b   1.000
_cell.length_c   1.000
_cell.angle_alpha   90.00
_cell.angle_beta   90.00
_cell.angle_gamma   90.00
#
_symmetry.space_group_name_H-M   'P 1'
#
loop_
_entity.id
_entity.type
_entity.pdbx_description
1 polymer ?
#
loop_
_entity_poly.entity_id
_entity_poly.type
_entity_poly.pdbx_seq_one_letter_code
_entity_poly.pdbx_strand_id
1 'polypeptide(L)'
;MRNILVKNEFAHKKGTQWRGHEVQRIEAFTDAVFAFAVTLLAVSLEVPKSFDELLETMKGFLGFAFTFAILFVFWYRQYIFFRKYGIDDKTIIAYNGVLLCAVLFFIYPFKFMSYLIVSMVFYRSDERLHEIINVDRMPELLSLYYFGIGLMNGTLGLMYRHALRYRQHLRLNEEEEKEAVEQYISGMLSIVLFGFMILLLFILPGYLTSFSIIVK
;
A
#
# COMPACT_ATOMS: atom_id res chain seq x y z
N MET A 1 -11.85 -36.03 9.10
CA MET A 1 -12.85 -35.35 9.96
C MET A 1 -12.35 -34.02 10.54
N ARG A 2 -11.10 -33.91 11.05
CA ARG A 2 -10.58 -32.66 11.66
C ARG A 2 -10.51 -31.45 10.71
N ASN A 3 -10.36 -31.66 9.41
CA ASN A 3 -10.26 -30.58 8.39
C ASN A 3 -11.61 -29.94 8.01
N ILE A 4 -12.74 -30.57 8.37
CA ILE A 4 -14.07 -30.05 8.06
C ILE A 4 -14.58 -29.11 9.15
N LEU A 5 -14.16 -29.32 10.39
CA LEU A 5 -14.63 -28.52 11.54
C LEU A 5 -13.93 -27.15 11.66
N VAL A 6 -12.65 -27.06 11.27
CA VAL A 6 -11.89 -25.79 11.27
C VAL A 6 -12.32 -24.86 10.12
N LYS A 7 -12.96 -25.40 9.08
CA LYS A 7 -13.39 -24.65 7.89
C LYS A 7 -14.57 -23.71 8.11
N ASN A 8 -15.36 -23.87 9.15
CA ASN A 8 -16.65 -23.19 9.31
C ASN A 8 -16.68 -22.04 10.32
N GLU A 9 -15.71 -21.92 11.23
CA GLU A 9 -15.81 -20.93 12.31
C GLU A 9 -15.33 -19.52 11.96
N PHE A 10 -14.44 -19.35 10.98
CA PHE A 10 -13.87 -18.04 10.62
C PHE A 10 -14.39 -17.47 9.29
N ALA A 11 -15.24 -18.19 8.57
CA ALA A 11 -15.70 -17.83 7.21
C ALA A 11 -17.02 -17.04 7.17
N HIS A 12 -17.60 -16.67 8.30
CA HIS A 12 -18.97 -16.10 8.31
C HIS A 12 -19.05 -14.61 8.61
N LYS A 13 -18.64 -13.76 7.66
CA LYS A 13 -19.57 -12.73 7.23
C LYS A 13 -20.61 -13.44 6.36
N LYS A 14 -21.90 -13.43 6.75
CA LYS A 14 -23.00 -14.04 5.99
C LYS A 14 -22.84 -13.75 4.50
N GLY A 15 -22.66 -14.78 3.68
CA GLY A 15 -22.70 -14.68 2.24
C GLY A 15 -21.39 -14.86 1.47
N THR A 16 -20.21 -14.69 2.04
CA THR A 16 -18.93 -14.78 1.30
C THR A 16 -18.38 -16.20 1.29
N GLN A 17 -18.14 -16.78 0.10
CA GLN A 17 -17.50 -18.08 -0.07
C GLN A 17 -15.99 -17.90 -0.30
N TRP A 18 -15.18 -18.60 0.47
CA TRP A 18 -13.74 -18.64 0.27
C TRP A 18 -13.40 -19.80 -0.68
N ARG A 19 -12.87 -19.46 -1.87
CA ARG A 19 -12.53 -20.41 -2.94
C ARG A 19 -11.06 -20.82 -2.90
N GLY A 20 -10.18 -19.98 -2.37
CA GLY A 20 -8.78 -20.28 -2.10
C GLY A 20 -8.63 -21.17 -0.86
N HIS A 21 -8.80 -22.48 -1.02
CA HIS A 21 -8.75 -23.43 0.10
C HIS A 21 -7.32 -23.81 0.52
N GLU A 22 -6.41 -23.83 -0.44
CA GLU A 22 -4.99 -24.13 -0.24
C GLU A 22 -4.17 -22.89 -0.62
N VAL A 23 -3.04 -22.71 0.06
CA VAL A 23 -2.11 -21.60 -0.28
C VAL A 23 -1.47 -21.91 -1.62
N GLN A 24 -1.74 -21.06 -2.60
CA GLN A 24 -1.16 -21.17 -3.93
C GLN A 24 0.31 -20.71 -3.90
N ARG A 25 1.11 -21.20 -4.86
CA ARG A 25 2.53 -20.79 -4.95
C ARG A 25 2.69 -19.26 -5.14
N ILE A 26 1.75 -18.62 -5.83
CA ILE A 26 1.75 -17.18 -6.03
C ILE A 26 1.49 -16.44 -4.70
N GLU A 27 0.60 -16.95 -3.84
CA GLU A 27 0.36 -16.39 -2.51
C GLU A 27 1.62 -16.51 -1.64
N ALA A 28 2.25 -17.71 -1.62
CA ALA A 28 3.49 -17.91 -0.86
C ALA A 28 4.63 -17.01 -1.35
N PHE A 29 4.77 -16.82 -2.67
CA PHE A 29 5.74 -15.87 -3.23
C PHE A 29 5.43 -14.43 -2.81
N THR A 30 4.17 -14.04 -2.84
CA THR A 30 3.70 -12.74 -2.39
C THR A 30 4.04 -12.48 -0.93
N ASP A 31 3.71 -13.43 -0.04
CA ASP A 31 4.01 -13.33 1.38
C ASP A 31 5.53 -13.16 1.63
N ALA A 32 6.36 -13.93 0.89
CA ALA A 32 7.81 -13.78 0.96
C ALA A 32 8.30 -12.40 0.53
N VAL A 33 7.74 -11.83 -0.55
CA VAL A 33 8.10 -10.49 -1.02
C VAL A 33 7.68 -9.41 -0.02
N PHE A 34 6.48 -9.49 0.55
CA PHE A 34 6.06 -8.53 1.59
C PHE A 34 6.90 -8.67 2.86
N ALA A 35 7.23 -9.90 3.30
CA ALA A 35 8.13 -10.12 4.44
C ALA A 35 9.51 -9.51 4.19
N PHE A 36 10.05 -9.68 2.97
CA PHE A 36 11.30 -9.07 2.55
C PHE A 36 11.21 -7.54 2.54
N ALA A 37 10.12 -6.98 2.02
CA ALA A 37 9.86 -5.54 2.03
C ALA A 37 9.89 -4.95 3.45
N VAL A 38 9.21 -5.60 4.39
CA VAL A 38 9.21 -5.21 5.82
C VAL A 38 10.62 -5.33 6.41
N THR A 39 11.37 -6.37 6.07
CA THR A 39 12.76 -6.54 6.52
C THR A 39 13.64 -5.41 6.02
N LEU A 40 13.54 -5.04 4.73
CA LEU A 40 14.29 -3.89 4.18
C LEU A 40 13.95 -2.58 4.89
N LEU A 41 12.70 -2.39 5.27
CA LEU A 41 12.27 -1.24 6.04
C LEU A 41 12.92 -1.22 7.43
N ALA A 42 13.01 -2.37 8.10
CA ALA A 42 13.55 -2.51 9.45
C ALA A 42 15.10 -2.42 9.50
N VAL A 43 15.80 -3.07 8.57
CA VAL A 43 17.29 -3.19 8.55
C VAL A 43 18.00 -1.83 8.41
N SER A 44 17.30 -0.81 8.01
CA SER A 44 17.87 0.53 7.89
C SER A 44 18.02 1.28 9.21
N LEU A 45 17.67 0.68 10.33
CA LEU A 45 17.92 1.21 11.67
C LEU A 45 19.32 0.76 12.07
N GLU A 46 20.26 1.71 12.18
CA GLU A 46 21.59 1.43 12.73
C GLU A 46 21.48 1.00 14.21
N VAL A 47 22.37 0.11 14.63
CA VAL A 47 22.40 -0.31 16.03
C VAL A 47 22.94 0.85 16.87
N PRO A 48 22.14 1.39 17.81
CA PRO A 48 22.54 2.51 18.64
C PRO A 48 23.74 2.14 19.53
N LYS A 49 24.71 3.06 19.64
CA LYS A 49 25.94 2.88 20.45
C LYS A 49 25.85 3.55 21.81
N SER A 50 24.81 4.38 22.03
CA SER A 50 24.53 5.07 23.29
C SER A 50 23.07 5.03 23.63
N PHE A 51 22.73 5.33 24.88
CA PHE A 51 21.33 5.44 25.31
C PHE A 51 20.59 6.58 24.60
N ASP A 52 21.24 7.68 24.34
CA ASP A 52 20.65 8.82 23.62
C ASP A 52 20.36 8.46 22.17
N GLU A 53 21.28 7.75 21.49
CA GLU A 53 21.02 7.21 20.14
C GLU A 53 19.88 6.19 20.13
N LEU A 54 19.76 5.39 21.21
CA LEU A 54 18.61 4.47 21.34
C LEU A 54 17.28 5.24 21.41
N LEU A 55 17.21 6.31 22.20
CA LEU A 55 16.02 7.14 22.30
C LEU A 55 15.66 7.79 20.95
N GLU A 56 16.65 8.27 20.20
CA GLU A 56 16.48 8.81 18.85
C GLU A 56 15.91 7.75 17.90
N THR A 57 16.50 6.55 17.92
CA THR A 57 16.03 5.41 17.10
C THR A 57 14.60 5.04 17.45
N MET A 58 14.23 5.07 18.73
CA MET A 58 12.84 4.79 19.19
C MET A 58 11.84 5.82 18.67
N LYS A 59 12.21 7.08 18.50
CA LYS A 59 11.34 8.08 17.83
C LYS A 59 11.07 7.69 16.38
N GLY A 60 12.07 7.15 15.67
CA GLY A 60 11.95 6.63 14.30
C GLY A 60 10.95 5.48 14.15
N PHE A 61 10.66 4.76 15.25
CA PHE A 61 9.71 3.64 15.26
C PHE A 61 8.30 4.06 14.84
N LEU A 62 7.86 5.29 15.13
CA LEU A 62 6.55 5.78 14.67
C LEU A 62 6.47 5.85 13.15
N GLY A 63 7.52 6.33 12.50
CA GLY A 63 7.61 6.35 11.05
C GLY A 63 7.62 4.94 10.45
N PHE A 64 8.39 4.03 11.06
CA PHE A 64 8.38 2.61 10.69
C PHE A 64 6.97 2.03 10.80
N ALA A 65 6.28 2.22 11.93
CA ALA A 65 4.94 1.70 12.16
C ALA A 65 3.92 2.22 11.13
N PHE A 66 4.02 3.50 10.75
CA PHE A 66 3.19 4.08 9.70
C PHE A 66 3.41 3.40 8.34
N THR A 67 4.66 3.26 7.91
CA THR A 67 4.98 2.59 6.65
C THR A 67 4.60 1.12 6.66
N PHE A 68 4.87 0.43 7.78
CA PHE A 68 4.44 -0.95 7.99
C PHE A 68 2.92 -1.10 7.82
N ALA A 69 2.14 -0.19 8.42
CA ALA A 69 0.69 -0.21 8.29
C ALA A 69 0.22 -0.06 6.84
N ILE A 70 0.87 0.81 6.04
CA ILE A 70 0.56 0.95 4.61
C ILE A 70 0.85 -0.37 3.87
N LEU A 71 2.03 -0.96 4.06
CA LEU A 71 2.39 -2.23 3.44
C LEU A 71 1.43 -3.36 3.86
N PHE A 72 1.09 -3.40 5.15
CA PHE A 72 0.16 -4.39 5.70
C PHE A 72 -1.25 -4.28 5.09
N VAL A 73 -1.74 -3.07 4.84
CA VAL A 73 -3.03 -2.86 4.16
C VAL A 73 -3.00 -3.41 2.74
N PHE A 74 -1.93 -3.17 1.97
CA PHE A 74 -1.81 -3.72 0.61
C PHE A 74 -1.70 -5.25 0.62
N TRP A 75 -0.88 -5.82 1.51
CA TRP A 75 -0.78 -7.25 1.71
C TRP A 75 -2.14 -7.87 2.09
N TYR A 76 -2.86 -7.27 3.05
CA TYR A 76 -4.15 -7.77 3.50
C TYR A 76 -5.22 -7.76 2.40
N ARG A 77 -5.28 -6.67 1.61
CA ARG A 77 -6.19 -6.59 0.45
C ARG A 77 -5.89 -7.66 -0.59
N GLN A 78 -4.64 -7.95 -0.83
CA GLN A 78 -4.19 -9.00 -1.74
C GLN A 78 -4.51 -10.39 -1.17
N TYR A 79 -4.25 -10.62 0.10
CA TYR A 79 -4.64 -11.84 0.81
C TYR A 79 -6.14 -12.11 0.67
N ILE A 80 -6.99 -11.12 0.92
CA ILE A 80 -8.44 -11.24 0.78
C ILE A 80 -8.82 -11.58 -0.68
N PHE A 81 -8.16 -10.96 -1.67
CA PHE A 81 -8.41 -11.26 -3.08
C PHE A 81 -8.17 -12.75 -3.39
N PHE A 82 -7.01 -13.28 -3.05
CA PHE A 82 -6.68 -14.69 -3.32
C PHE A 82 -7.60 -15.65 -2.56
N ARG A 83 -7.93 -15.35 -1.30
CA ARG A 83 -8.83 -16.18 -0.52
C ARG A 83 -10.25 -16.20 -1.07
N LYS A 84 -10.76 -15.10 -1.57
CA LYS A 84 -12.12 -15.01 -2.12
C LYS A 84 -12.23 -15.64 -3.50
N TYR A 85 -11.31 -15.36 -4.39
CA TYR A 85 -11.44 -15.72 -5.79
C TYR A 85 -10.64 -16.97 -6.17
N GLY A 86 -9.50 -17.24 -5.56
CA GLY A 86 -8.68 -18.43 -5.82
C GLY A 86 -8.16 -18.52 -7.25
N ILE A 87 -7.96 -17.38 -7.93
CA ILE A 87 -7.53 -17.32 -9.33
C ILE A 87 -6.01 -17.15 -9.38
N ASP A 88 -5.33 -18.00 -10.16
CA ASP A 88 -3.88 -17.99 -10.36
C ASP A 88 -3.47 -18.06 -11.84
N ASP A 89 -4.33 -17.54 -12.73
CA ASP A 89 -4.04 -17.50 -14.15
C ASP A 89 -2.91 -16.52 -14.51
N LYS A 90 -2.40 -16.61 -15.74
CA LYS A 90 -1.29 -15.78 -16.22
C LYS A 90 -1.54 -14.28 -16.05
N THR A 91 -2.79 -13.84 -16.16
CA THR A 91 -3.16 -12.43 -16.04
C THR A 91 -3.05 -11.95 -14.60
N ILE A 92 -3.56 -12.75 -13.65
CA ILE A 92 -3.43 -12.45 -12.22
C ILE A 92 -1.97 -12.51 -11.78
N ILE A 93 -1.21 -13.50 -12.26
CA ILE A 93 0.24 -13.58 -12.00
C ILE A 93 0.95 -12.31 -12.48
N ALA A 94 0.62 -11.81 -13.68
CA ALA A 94 1.22 -10.59 -14.21
C ALA A 94 0.84 -9.35 -13.38
N TYR A 95 -0.44 -9.16 -13.05
CA TYR A 95 -0.87 -8.04 -12.20
C TYR A 95 -0.24 -8.12 -10.81
N ASN A 96 -0.19 -9.31 -10.22
CA ASN A 96 0.48 -9.51 -8.95
C ASN A 96 1.97 -9.14 -9.02
N GLY A 97 2.67 -9.54 -10.09
CA GLY A 97 4.06 -9.18 -10.33
C GLY A 97 4.26 -7.64 -10.40
N VAL A 98 3.38 -6.92 -11.09
CA VAL A 98 3.40 -5.45 -11.14
C VAL A 98 3.19 -4.86 -9.75
N LEU A 99 2.23 -5.37 -8.98
CA LEU A 99 1.96 -4.91 -7.62
C LEU A 99 3.18 -5.11 -6.70
N LEU A 100 3.79 -6.30 -6.74
CA LEU A 100 4.97 -6.61 -5.93
C LEU A 100 6.19 -5.77 -6.32
N CYS A 101 6.39 -5.54 -7.61
CA CYS A 101 7.44 -4.65 -8.12
C CYS A 101 7.21 -3.22 -7.61
N ALA A 102 5.98 -2.71 -7.66
CA ALA A 102 5.64 -1.41 -7.14
C ALA A 102 5.90 -1.32 -5.61
N VAL A 103 5.47 -2.32 -4.84
CA VAL A 103 5.71 -2.39 -3.39
C VAL A 103 7.21 -2.30 -3.08
N LEU A 104 8.05 -3.11 -3.73
CA LEU A 104 9.50 -3.10 -3.51
C LEU A 104 10.14 -1.74 -3.89
N PHE A 105 9.72 -1.16 -5.02
CA PHE A 105 10.23 0.14 -5.46
C PHE A 105 9.86 1.26 -4.48
N PHE A 106 8.62 1.25 -3.96
CA PHE A 106 8.11 2.29 -3.09
C PHE A 106 8.53 2.17 -1.61
N ILE A 107 9.28 1.14 -1.20
CA ILE A 107 9.81 1.03 0.17
C ILE A 107 10.62 2.26 0.55
N TYR A 108 11.54 2.70 -0.31
CA TYR A 108 12.38 3.86 -0.05
C TYR A 108 11.59 5.19 0.03
N PRO A 109 10.69 5.51 -0.92
CA PRO A 109 9.79 6.64 -0.79
C PRO A 109 8.97 6.59 0.51
N PHE A 110 8.37 5.46 0.86
CA PHE A 110 7.58 5.34 2.10
C PHE A 110 8.45 5.54 3.36
N LYS A 111 9.67 5.05 3.35
CA LYS A 111 10.63 5.30 4.43
C LYS A 111 10.96 6.78 4.54
N PHE A 112 11.19 7.47 3.43
CA PHE A 112 11.42 8.91 3.43
C PHE A 112 10.22 9.67 4.00
N MET A 113 8.98 9.30 3.63
CA MET A 113 7.77 9.86 4.22
C MET A 113 7.71 9.62 5.74
N SER A 114 8.07 8.43 6.18
CA SER A 114 8.13 8.11 7.61
C SER A 114 9.07 9.04 8.37
N TYR A 115 10.24 9.30 7.78
CA TYR A 115 11.23 10.22 8.33
C TYR A 115 10.67 11.66 8.41
N LEU A 116 10.00 12.13 7.35
CA LEU A 116 9.34 13.44 7.35
C LEU A 116 8.28 13.56 8.44
N ILE A 117 7.43 12.53 8.61
CA ILE A 117 6.39 12.53 9.66
C ILE A 117 7.02 12.63 11.05
N VAL A 118 8.04 11.82 11.33
CA VAL A 118 8.76 11.85 12.61
C VAL A 118 9.39 13.23 12.84
N SER A 119 10.03 13.79 11.81
CA SER A 119 10.65 15.11 11.88
C SER A 119 9.63 16.21 12.18
N MET A 120 8.47 16.18 11.55
CA MET A 120 7.39 17.13 11.80
C MET A 120 6.81 17.02 13.21
N VAL A 121 6.76 15.82 13.78
CA VAL A 121 6.18 15.59 15.11
C VAL A 121 7.17 15.97 16.24
N PHE A 122 8.43 15.56 16.11
CA PHE A 122 9.40 15.67 17.20
C PHE A 122 10.38 16.84 17.06
N TYR A 123 10.59 17.35 15.83
CA TYR A 123 11.61 18.38 15.54
C TYR A 123 11.00 19.63 14.87
N ARG A 124 9.75 19.97 15.20
CA ARG A 124 8.97 21.03 14.56
C ARG A 124 9.65 22.41 14.51
N SER A 125 10.55 22.70 15.46
CA SER A 125 11.30 23.96 15.57
C SER A 125 12.78 23.84 15.12
N ASP A 126 13.18 22.73 14.50
CA ASP A 126 14.56 22.53 14.08
C ASP A 126 14.75 23.07 12.65
N GLU A 127 15.78 23.91 12.45
CA GLU A 127 16.17 24.43 11.13
C GLU A 127 16.46 23.33 10.12
N ARG A 128 16.82 22.12 10.59
CA ARG A 128 17.00 20.91 9.76
C ARG A 128 15.74 20.53 8.97
N LEU A 129 14.56 20.83 9.46
CA LEU A 129 13.30 20.60 8.72
C LEU A 129 13.24 21.39 7.42
N HIS A 130 13.73 22.63 7.43
CA HIS A 130 13.77 23.48 6.23
C HIS A 130 14.78 23.00 5.19
N GLU A 131 15.88 22.35 5.63
CA GLU A 131 16.86 21.75 4.73
C GLU A 131 16.33 20.45 4.08
N ILE A 132 15.57 19.64 4.85
CA ILE A 132 15.02 18.37 4.37
C ILE A 132 13.81 18.61 3.44
N ILE A 133 12.98 19.59 3.77
CA ILE A 133 11.78 19.94 2.99
C ILE A 133 12.16 21.07 2.03
N ASN A 134 12.70 20.72 0.87
CA ASN A 134 12.81 21.67 -0.22
C ASN A 134 11.42 21.93 -0.79
N VAL A 135 10.82 23.06 -0.42
CA VAL A 135 9.46 23.45 -0.82
C VAL A 135 9.32 23.49 -2.35
N ASP A 136 10.36 23.87 -3.07
CA ASP A 136 10.36 23.96 -4.54
C ASP A 136 10.22 22.58 -5.19
N ARG A 137 10.64 21.49 -4.51
CA ARG A 137 10.55 20.11 -4.99
C ARG A 137 9.38 19.33 -4.42
N MET A 138 8.53 19.95 -3.61
CA MET A 138 7.32 19.31 -3.08
C MET A 138 6.39 18.75 -4.16
N PRO A 139 6.17 19.41 -5.32
CA PRO A 139 5.35 18.86 -6.39
C PRO A 139 5.90 17.54 -6.93
N GLU A 140 7.22 17.43 -7.10
CA GLU A 140 7.87 16.20 -7.57
C GLU A 140 7.69 15.06 -6.55
N LEU A 141 7.91 15.35 -5.27
CA LEU A 141 7.77 14.40 -4.18
C LEU A 141 6.33 13.88 -4.07
N LEU A 142 5.34 14.78 -4.04
CA LEU A 142 3.93 14.41 -3.98
C LEU A 142 3.49 13.63 -5.22
N SER A 143 3.98 13.99 -6.40
CA SER A 143 3.71 13.28 -7.65
C SER A 143 4.20 11.83 -7.58
N LEU A 144 5.38 11.60 -7.01
CA LEU A 144 5.93 10.26 -6.81
C LEU A 144 4.99 9.41 -5.94
N TYR A 145 4.49 9.96 -4.81
CA TYR A 145 3.57 9.23 -3.93
C TYR A 145 2.22 8.98 -4.58
N TYR A 146 1.63 9.97 -5.24
CA TYR A 146 0.37 9.81 -5.96
C TYR A 146 0.47 8.76 -7.05
N PHE A 147 1.57 8.77 -7.81
CA PHE A 147 1.82 7.74 -8.81
C PHE A 147 1.90 6.33 -8.19
N GLY A 148 2.67 6.16 -7.11
CA GLY A 148 2.83 4.86 -6.47
C GLY A 148 1.55 4.30 -5.88
N ILE A 149 0.83 5.12 -5.12
CA ILE A 149 -0.45 4.72 -4.52
C ILE A 149 -1.49 4.44 -5.61
N GLY A 150 -1.54 5.27 -6.66
CA GLY A 150 -2.41 5.07 -7.82
C GLY A 150 -2.10 3.77 -8.56
N LEU A 151 -0.82 3.48 -8.80
CA LEU A 151 -0.35 2.26 -9.45
C LEU A 151 -0.76 1.01 -8.65
N MET A 152 -0.52 0.99 -7.32
CA MET A 152 -0.86 -0.15 -6.47
C MET A 152 -2.36 -0.37 -6.38
N ASN A 153 -3.15 0.69 -6.15
CA ASN A 153 -4.62 0.59 -6.09
C ASN A 153 -5.22 0.21 -7.44
N GLY A 154 -4.71 0.80 -8.52
CA GLY A 154 -5.15 0.49 -9.87
C GLY A 154 -4.88 -0.96 -10.25
N THR A 155 -3.70 -1.47 -9.92
CA THR A 155 -3.34 -2.87 -10.17
C THR A 155 -4.26 -3.82 -9.41
N LEU A 156 -4.54 -3.57 -8.13
CA LEU A 156 -5.55 -4.31 -7.36
C LEU A 156 -6.92 -4.22 -8.02
N GLY A 157 -7.36 -3.03 -8.45
CA GLY A 157 -8.62 -2.83 -9.17
C GLY A 157 -8.70 -3.68 -10.44
N LEU A 158 -7.60 -3.77 -11.21
CA LEU A 158 -7.53 -4.62 -12.40
C LEU A 158 -7.63 -6.12 -12.07
N MET A 159 -7.08 -6.57 -10.94
CA MET A 159 -7.26 -7.94 -10.47
C MET A 159 -8.74 -8.23 -10.19
N TYR A 160 -9.45 -7.33 -9.50
CA TYR A 160 -10.90 -7.48 -9.27
C TYR A 160 -11.72 -7.44 -10.56
N ARG A 161 -11.36 -6.56 -11.51
CA ARG A 161 -11.99 -6.57 -12.85
C ARG A 161 -11.81 -7.91 -13.56
N HIS A 162 -10.63 -8.50 -13.44
CA HIS A 162 -10.37 -9.81 -14.03
C HIS A 162 -11.23 -10.89 -13.37
N ALA A 163 -11.36 -10.90 -12.04
CA ALA A 163 -12.26 -11.82 -11.32
C ALA A 163 -13.72 -11.67 -11.77
N LEU A 164 -14.21 -10.44 -12.01
CA LEU A 164 -15.55 -10.17 -12.54
C LEU A 164 -15.79 -10.78 -13.92
N ARG A 165 -14.76 -10.92 -14.78
CA ARG A 165 -14.91 -11.61 -16.08
C ARG A 165 -15.21 -13.08 -15.91
N TYR A 166 -14.73 -13.68 -14.82
CA TYR A 166 -14.97 -15.09 -14.48
C TYR A 166 -16.13 -15.30 -13.50
N ARG A 167 -16.98 -14.29 -13.26
CA ARG A 167 -18.07 -14.32 -12.28
C ARG A 167 -18.96 -15.56 -12.37
N GLN A 168 -19.32 -15.99 -13.58
CA GLN A 168 -20.15 -17.18 -13.81
C GLN A 168 -19.40 -18.48 -13.45
N HIS A 169 -18.13 -18.57 -13.81
CA HIS A 169 -17.28 -19.74 -13.51
C HIS A 169 -17.03 -19.86 -12.00
N LEU A 170 -16.79 -18.73 -11.35
CA LEU A 170 -16.59 -18.62 -9.90
C LEU A 170 -17.91 -18.72 -9.11
N ARG A 171 -19.06 -18.70 -9.78
CA ARG A 171 -20.39 -18.67 -9.16
C ARG A 171 -20.46 -17.59 -8.06
N LEU A 172 -20.09 -16.36 -8.40
CA LEU A 172 -20.17 -15.24 -7.46
C LEU A 172 -21.62 -14.95 -7.12
N ASN A 173 -21.91 -14.73 -5.84
CA ASN A 173 -23.20 -14.23 -5.43
C ASN A 173 -23.30 -12.69 -5.64
N GLU A 174 -24.50 -12.12 -5.50
CA GLU A 174 -24.73 -10.69 -5.73
C GLU A 174 -23.88 -9.79 -4.81
N GLU A 175 -23.66 -10.19 -3.57
CA GLU A 175 -22.84 -9.44 -2.60
C GLU A 175 -21.36 -9.46 -3.00
N GLU A 176 -20.83 -10.62 -3.41
CA GLU A 176 -19.45 -10.78 -3.87
C GLU A 176 -19.19 -10.03 -5.19
N GLU A 177 -20.18 -10.05 -6.11
CA GLU A 177 -20.09 -9.29 -7.37
C GLU A 177 -20.08 -7.78 -7.09
N LYS A 178 -20.97 -7.31 -6.22
CA LYS A 178 -21.01 -5.90 -5.80
C LYS A 178 -19.70 -5.45 -5.17
N GLU A 179 -19.16 -6.23 -4.23
CA GLU A 179 -17.88 -5.92 -3.58
C GLU A 179 -16.74 -5.88 -4.61
N ALA A 180 -16.70 -6.82 -5.55
CA ALA A 180 -15.68 -6.83 -6.61
C ALA A 180 -15.79 -5.59 -7.52
N VAL A 181 -16.99 -5.15 -7.84
CA VAL A 181 -17.25 -3.92 -8.61
C VAL A 181 -16.79 -2.70 -7.81
N GLU A 182 -17.10 -2.61 -6.52
CA GLU A 182 -16.67 -1.52 -5.65
C GLU A 182 -15.15 -1.42 -5.58
N GLN A 183 -14.45 -2.55 -5.42
CA GLN A 183 -12.97 -2.58 -5.40
C GLN A 183 -12.38 -2.18 -6.76
N TYR A 184 -12.96 -2.64 -7.86
CA TYR A 184 -12.55 -2.22 -9.20
C TYR A 184 -12.74 -0.71 -9.40
N ILE A 185 -13.92 -0.18 -9.10
CA ILE A 185 -14.21 1.26 -9.23
C ILE A 185 -13.28 2.08 -8.33
N SER A 186 -13.07 1.68 -7.08
CA SER A 186 -12.14 2.34 -6.16
C SER A 186 -10.71 2.38 -6.72
N GLY A 187 -10.23 1.28 -7.32
CA GLY A 187 -8.92 1.23 -7.96
C GLY A 187 -8.82 2.18 -9.16
N MET A 188 -9.82 2.20 -10.03
CA MET A 188 -9.85 3.09 -11.19
C MET A 188 -10.00 4.56 -10.79
N LEU A 189 -10.86 4.84 -9.82
CA LEU A 189 -11.02 6.19 -9.25
C LEU A 189 -9.70 6.69 -8.65
N SER A 190 -8.94 5.82 -7.97
CA SER A 190 -7.61 6.19 -7.45
C SER A 190 -6.66 6.62 -8.56
N ILE A 191 -6.61 5.91 -9.69
CA ILE A 191 -5.77 6.30 -10.84
C ILE A 191 -6.18 7.67 -11.37
N VAL A 192 -7.48 7.90 -11.59
CA VAL A 192 -8.01 9.17 -12.12
C VAL A 192 -7.72 10.31 -11.15
N LEU A 193 -8.00 10.11 -9.86
CA LEU A 193 -7.87 11.13 -8.82
C LEU A 193 -6.40 11.52 -8.61
N PHE A 194 -5.51 10.54 -8.48
CA PHE A 194 -4.08 10.80 -8.31
C PHE A 194 -3.45 11.33 -9.58
N GLY A 195 -3.85 10.87 -10.78
CA GLY A 195 -3.43 11.45 -12.04
C GLY A 195 -3.85 12.92 -12.19
N PHE A 196 -5.07 13.25 -11.78
CA PHE A 196 -5.56 14.63 -11.74
C PHE A 196 -4.78 15.49 -10.73
N MET A 197 -4.49 14.96 -9.54
CA MET A 197 -3.66 15.65 -8.55
C MET A 197 -2.26 15.93 -9.06
N ILE A 198 -1.61 14.97 -9.73
CA ILE A 198 -0.31 15.18 -10.37
C ILE A 198 -0.41 16.31 -11.41
N LEU A 199 -1.43 16.29 -12.25
CA LEU A 199 -1.64 17.34 -13.26
C LEU A 199 -1.79 18.72 -12.62
N LEU A 200 -2.58 18.83 -11.54
CA LEU A 200 -2.76 20.09 -10.80
C LEU A 200 -1.46 20.60 -10.20
N LEU A 201 -0.60 19.74 -9.66
CA LEU A 201 0.69 20.13 -9.09
C LEU A 201 1.62 20.81 -10.09
N PHE A 202 1.53 20.44 -11.39
CA PHE A 202 2.35 21.03 -12.44
C PHE A 202 1.70 22.23 -13.14
N ILE A 203 0.36 22.33 -13.14
CA ILE A 203 -0.35 23.46 -13.78
C ILE A 203 -0.46 24.66 -12.83
N LEU A 204 -0.55 24.44 -11.52
CA LEU A 204 -0.77 25.48 -10.51
C LEU A 204 0.43 25.68 -9.56
N PRO A 205 1.67 25.85 -10.08
CA PRO A 205 2.84 25.98 -9.21
C PRO A 205 2.78 27.23 -8.29
N GLY A 206 2.03 28.28 -8.66
CA GLY A 206 1.92 29.52 -7.91
C GLY A 206 1.09 29.45 -6.62
N TYR A 207 0.22 28.44 -6.45
CA TYR A 207 -0.59 28.31 -5.24
C TYR A 207 0.13 27.55 -4.11
N LEU A 208 1.12 26.73 -4.45
CA LEU A 208 1.92 25.98 -3.46
C LEU A 208 2.98 26.86 -2.80
N THR A 209 3.45 27.91 -3.47
CA THR A 209 4.36 28.91 -2.88
C THR A 209 3.66 29.77 -1.82
N SER A 210 2.34 29.89 -1.87
CA SER A 210 1.55 30.56 -0.83
C SER A 210 1.49 29.76 0.47
N PHE A 211 1.74 28.46 0.44
CA PHE A 211 1.85 27.62 1.65
C PHE A 211 3.14 27.92 2.44
N SER A 212 4.17 28.42 1.79
CA SER A 212 5.42 28.86 2.44
C SER A 212 5.23 30.11 3.31
N ILE A 213 4.15 30.89 3.07
CA ILE A 213 3.83 32.09 3.84
C ILE A 213 3.11 31.74 5.16
N ILE A 214 2.46 30.58 5.23
CA ILE A 214 1.71 30.13 6.43
C ILE A 214 2.64 29.38 7.42
N VAL A 215 3.80 28.91 6.95
CA VAL A 215 4.78 28.17 7.78
C VAL A 215 5.90 29.09 8.31
N LYS A 216 5.92 30.37 7.92
CA LYS A 216 6.72 31.42 8.56
C LYS A 216 5.93 32.05 9.71
#